data_6dcb8a42ff94b111939d9e13d0e1899a
#
_entry.id   6dcb8a42ff94b111939d9e13d0e1899a
#
_cell.length_a   1.000
_cell.length_b   1.000
_cell.length_c   1.000
_cell.angle_alpha   90.00
_cell.angle_beta   90.00
_cell.angle_gamma   90.00
#
_symmetry.space_group_name_H-M   'P 1'
#
loop_
_entity.id
_entity.type
_entity.pdbx_description
1 polymer ?
#
loop_
_entity_poly.entity_id
_entity_poly.type
_entity_poly.pdbx_seq_one_letter_code
_entity_poly.pdbx_strand_id
1 'polypeptide(L)'
;MKKVLVSILSDHLVPNYLFIKEMRGQYNELLFIGTPYTESKEIATHLENVLEDKAENIKKIIVESDQYQKGLQSLANTSMPTDVYYIVNLTGGTKIMSLIVYDFFRKLNSSFFYIPIGKNTYCNIEEENMHALQYRISLREYFTLYGLHYECDNVLLKEAKTTFQFFEKQKKRKFYLSDEIKKSHQAETATDKKYYAGEWFEEYTYLRIKKELNLREQDIAMSLKIYREDAQNNDNEIDVAFMYENALYIIECKVSMNGFSMLGYGKKPQQTIEEFLYKLAAISKDFGLIVRPYIFTLHKMEKLPDGSLKSLQKRMQILGIRNIIDGKQLSKQKIEF
;
A
#
# COMPACT_ATOMS: atom_id res chain seq x y z
N MET A 1 -25.96 -24.79 -11.52
CA MET A 1 -25.84 -24.85 -10.06
C MET A 1 -25.40 -23.48 -9.58
N LYS A 2 -26.07 -22.92 -8.59
CA LYS A 2 -25.75 -21.64 -7.98
C LYS A 2 -24.39 -21.74 -7.26
N LYS A 3 -23.59 -20.70 -7.35
CA LYS A 3 -22.27 -20.64 -6.71
C LYS A 3 -22.22 -19.49 -5.71
N VAL A 4 -21.69 -19.73 -4.53
CA VAL A 4 -21.50 -18.75 -3.47
C VAL A 4 -20.02 -18.64 -3.15
N LEU A 5 -19.46 -17.42 -3.22
CA LEU A 5 -18.12 -17.15 -2.77
C LEU A 5 -18.16 -16.79 -1.29
N VAL A 6 -17.46 -17.55 -0.46
CA VAL A 6 -17.36 -17.36 0.99
C VAL A 6 -16.01 -16.72 1.31
N SER A 7 -16.02 -15.64 2.10
CA SER A 7 -14.78 -14.94 2.49
C SER A 7 -14.78 -14.62 3.97
N ILE A 8 -13.69 -14.98 4.67
CA ILE A 8 -13.53 -14.69 6.09
C ILE A 8 -12.97 -13.27 6.22
N LEU A 9 -13.70 -12.40 6.93
CA LEU A 9 -13.30 -11.00 7.12
C LEU A 9 -12.20 -10.86 8.18
N SER A 10 -11.27 -9.94 7.95
CA SER A 10 -10.20 -9.54 8.87
C SER A 10 -9.77 -8.10 8.58
N ASP A 11 -8.92 -7.51 9.43
CA ASP A 11 -8.35 -6.17 9.22
C ASP A 11 -7.54 -6.05 7.91
N HIS A 12 -7.18 -7.17 7.30
CA HIS A 12 -6.39 -7.21 6.07
C HIS A 12 -7.26 -7.62 4.88
N LEU A 13 -7.99 -6.66 4.33
CA LEU A 13 -8.98 -6.88 3.28
C LEU A 13 -8.41 -7.11 1.88
N VAL A 14 -7.18 -6.67 1.61
CA VAL A 14 -6.61 -6.76 0.25
C VAL A 14 -6.64 -8.19 -0.31
N PRO A 15 -6.24 -9.26 0.41
CA PRO A 15 -6.34 -10.63 -0.11
C PRO A 15 -7.80 -11.06 -0.39
N ASN A 16 -8.73 -10.67 0.48
CA ASN A 16 -10.15 -10.95 0.28
C ASN A 16 -10.65 -10.28 -1.02
N TYR A 17 -10.38 -9.00 -1.17
CA TYR A 17 -10.76 -8.21 -2.34
C TYR A 17 -10.15 -8.79 -3.63
N LEU A 18 -8.85 -9.07 -3.63
CA LEU A 18 -8.17 -9.65 -4.79
C LEU A 18 -8.78 -10.97 -5.21
N PHE A 19 -9.11 -11.86 -4.26
CA PHE A 19 -9.74 -13.14 -4.57
C PHE A 19 -11.16 -12.97 -5.13
N ILE A 20 -11.96 -12.07 -4.56
CA ILE A 20 -13.31 -11.76 -5.06
C ILE A 20 -13.23 -11.25 -6.51
N LYS A 21 -12.31 -10.33 -6.80
CA LYS A 21 -12.11 -9.77 -8.16
C LYS A 21 -11.58 -10.81 -9.13
N GLU A 22 -10.70 -11.72 -8.70
CA GLU A 22 -10.18 -12.81 -9.52
C GLU A 22 -11.27 -13.82 -9.89
N MET A 23 -12.20 -14.09 -8.96
CA MET A 23 -13.33 -15.02 -9.15
C MET A 23 -14.54 -14.36 -9.81
N ARG A 24 -14.45 -13.09 -10.23
CA ARG A 24 -15.58 -12.36 -10.84
C ARG A 24 -16.17 -13.14 -12.04
N GLY A 25 -17.49 -13.27 -12.04
CA GLY A 25 -18.22 -14.06 -13.04
C GLY A 25 -18.27 -15.58 -12.76
N GLN A 26 -17.58 -16.05 -11.72
CA GLN A 26 -17.60 -17.46 -11.31
C GLN A 26 -18.53 -17.73 -10.12
N TYR A 27 -19.07 -16.69 -9.48
CA TYR A 27 -20.03 -16.79 -8.38
C TYR A 27 -21.28 -15.94 -8.64
N ASN A 28 -22.36 -16.24 -7.92
CA ASN A 28 -23.65 -15.53 -7.99
C ASN A 28 -23.91 -14.68 -6.74
N GLU A 29 -23.41 -15.13 -5.58
CA GLU A 29 -23.58 -14.46 -4.29
C GLU A 29 -22.25 -14.45 -3.52
N LEU A 30 -22.09 -13.42 -2.66
CA LEU A 30 -21.02 -13.30 -1.69
C LEU A 30 -21.55 -13.63 -0.29
N LEU A 31 -20.77 -14.38 0.48
CA LEU A 31 -21.02 -14.65 1.88
C LEU A 31 -19.81 -14.23 2.71
N PHE A 32 -19.98 -13.20 3.51
CA PHE A 32 -18.95 -12.76 4.44
C PHE A 32 -19.13 -13.44 5.80
N ILE A 33 -18.05 -14.00 6.31
CA ILE A 33 -17.99 -14.55 7.67
C ILE A 33 -17.14 -13.60 8.50
N GLY A 34 -17.81 -12.90 9.40
CA GLY A 34 -17.23 -11.90 10.29
C GLY A 34 -17.31 -12.31 11.76
N THR A 35 -16.87 -11.41 12.62
CA THR A 35 -16.91 -11.50 14.08
C THR A 35 -17.51 -10.22 14.63
N PRO A 36 -17.91 -10.16 15.93
CA PRO A 36 -18.31 -8.90 16.55
C PRO A 36 -17.24 -7.81 16.42
N TYR A 37 -15.94 -8.19 16.42
CA TYR A 37 -14.84 -7.26 16.19
C TYR A 37 -14.86 -6.68 14.77
N THR A 38 -15.00 -7.51 13.73
CA THR A 38 -15.04 -7.01 12.34
C THR A 38 -16.26 -6.15 12.05
N GLU A 39 -17.39 -6.41 12.74
CA GLU A 39 -18.58 -5.55 12.65
C GLU A 39 -18.32 -4.19 13.32
N SER A 40 -17.70 -4.16 14.51
CA SER A 40 -17.36 -2.89 15.20
C SER A 40 -16.37 -2.01 14.44
N LYS A 41 -15.66 -2.58 13.46
CA LYS A 41 -14.69 -1.93 12.57
C LYS A 41 -15.25 -1.66 11.17
N GLU A 42 -16.51 -1.96 10.93
CA GLU A 42 -17.18 -1.76 9.63
C GLU A 42 -16.44 -2.40 8.44
N ILE A 43 -15.69 -3.50 8.71
CA ILE A 43 -14.82 -4.18 7.74
C ILE A 43 -15.60 -4.60 6.47
N ALA A 44 -16.82 -5.12 6.65
CA ALA A 44 -17.65 -5.48 5.52
C ALA A 44 -18.01 -4.26 4.65
N THR A 45 -18.37 -3.14 5.28
CA THR A 45 -18.73 -1.89 4.60
C THR A 45 -17.58 -1.37 3.74
N HIS A 46 -16.35 -1.37 4.25
CA HIS A 46 -15.17 -0.97 3.46
C HIS A 46 -15.00 -1.85 2.22
N LEU A 47 -15.22 -3.16 2.35
CA LEU A 47 -15.14 -4.09 1.23
C LEU A 47 -16.29 -3.87 0.23
N GLU A 48 -17.53 -3.67 0.71
CA GLU A 48 -18.71 -3.39 -0.09
C GLU A 48 -18.55 -2.08 -0.90
N ASN A 49 -17.98 -1.04 -0.30
CA ASN A 49 -17.73 0.25 -0.97
C ASN A 49 -16.79 0.15 -2.19
N VAL A 50 -15.97 -0.88 -2.26
CA VAL A 50 -15.03 -1.09 -3.38
C VAL A 50 -15.54 -2.12 -4.38
N LEU A 51 -16.48 -2.99 -3.94
CA LEU A 51 -17.09 -3.98 -4.80
C LEU A 51 -18.22 -3.34 -5.64
N GLU A 52 -18.26 -3.70 -6.90
CA GLU A 52 -19.35 -3.29 -7.81
C GLU A 52 -20.52 -4.28 -7.76
N ASP A 53 -20.49 -5.21 -6.81
CA ASP A 53 -21.55 -6.20 -6.62
C ASP A 53 -22.75 -5.53 -5.95
N LYS A 54 -23.95 -5.96 -6.36
CA LYS A 54 -25.17 -5.44 -5.76
C LYS A 54 -25.30 -5.93 -4.32
N ALA A 55 -25.64 -5.03 -3.40
CA ALA A 55 -25.79 -5.33 -1.97
C ALA A 55 -26.77 -6.50 -1.68
N GLU A 56 -27.78 -6.69 -2.52
CA GLU A 56 -28.73 -7.81 -2.43
C GLU A 56 -28.11 -9.21 -2.58
N ASN A 57 -26.92 -9.27 -3.21
CA ASN A 57 -26.16 -10.50 -3.40
C ASN A 57 -25.10 -10.74 -2.33
N ILE A 58 -25.03 -9.86 -1.32
CA ILE A 58 -24.05 -9.95 -0.23
C ILE A 58 -24.77 -10.35 1.05
N LYS A 59 -24.31 -11.44 1.67
CA LYS A 59 -24.81 -11.92 2.95
C LYS A 59 -23.71 -11.91 3.98
N LYS A 60 -24.06 -11.74 5.27
CA LYS A 60 -23.11 -11.78 6.38
C LYS A 60 -23.56 -12.78 7.45
N ILE A 61 -22.58 -13.47 8.02
CA ILE A 61 -22.76 -14.31 9.20
C ILE A 61 -21.69 -13.92 10.21
N ILE A 62 -22.14 -13.69 11.45
CA ILE A 62 -21.25 -13.36 12.55
C ILE A 62 -21.01 -14.61 13.39
N VAL A 63 -19.74 -14.94 13.60
CA VAL A 63 -19.30 -16.11 14.36
C VAL A 63 -18.41 -15.73 15.53
N GLU A 64 -18.40 -16.56 16.56
CA GLU A 64 -17.44 -16.43 17.66
C GLU A 64 -16.05 -16.87 17.19
N SER A 65 -15.06 -15.95 17.28
CA SER A 65 -13.73 -16.16 16.71
C SER A 65 -12.79 -17.05 17.51
N ASP A 66 -13.01 -17.11 18.84
CA ASP A 66 -12.04 -17.70 19.76
C ASP A 66 -12.50 -19.05 20.36
N GLN A 67 -13.72 -19.46 20.06
CA GLN A 67 -14.34 -20.66 20.60
C GLN A 67 -14.81 -21.57 19.46
N TYR A 68 -13.98 -22.56 19.13
CA TYR A 68 -14.19 -23.44 17.98
C TYR A 68 -15.61 -24.07 17.93
N GLN A 69 -16.09 -24.67 19.04
CA GLN A 69 -17.39 -25.32 19.07
C GLN A 69 -18.55 -24.32 18.90
N LYS A 70 -18.46 -23.15 19.55
CA LYS A 70 -19.47 -22.10 19.38
C LYS A 70 -19.49 -21.53 17.98
N GLY A 71 -18.31 -21.31 17.36
CA GLY A 71 -18.22 -20.87 15.99
C GLY A 71 -18.83 -21.86 15.01
N LEU A 72 -18.57 -23.16 15.16
CA LEU A 72 -19.25 -24.21 14.37
C LEU A 72 -20.76 -24.20 14.57
N GLN A 73 -21.24 -24.03 15.81
CA GLN A 73 -22.66 -23.97 16.11
C GLN A 73 -23.30 -22.73 15.50
N SER A 74 -22.61 -21.57 15.50
CA SER A 74 -23.09 -20.35 14.83
C SER A 74 -23.33 -20.57 13.34
N LEU A 75 -22.39 -21.23 12.64
CA LEU A 75 -22.56 -21.60 11.24
C LEU A 75 -23.67 -22.64 11.04
N ALA A 76 -23.74 -23.66 11.90
CA ALA A 76 -24.76 -24.71 11.81
C ALA A 76 -26.18 -24.19 12.02
N ASN A 77 -26.36 -23.18 12.85
CA ASN A 77 -27.66 -22.52 13.06
C ASN A 77 -28.12 -21.71 11.85
N THR A 78 -27.24 -21.47 10.89
CA THR A 78 -27.57 -20.81 9.63
C THR A 78 -27.92 -21.87 8.61
N SER A 79 -29.13 -21.84 8.07
CA SER A 79 -29.57 -22.77 7.02
C SER A 79 -28.80 -22.54 5.74
N MET A 80 -27.73 -23.30 5.52
CA MET A 80 -26.96 -23.24 4.27
C MET A 80 -27.60 -24.16 3.23
N PRO A 81 -27.89 -23.67 2.00
CA PRO A 81 -28.39 -24.50 0.91
C PRO A 81 -27.39 -25.62 0.56
N THR A 82 -27.89 -26.85 0.35
CA THR A 82 -27.04 -28.02 -0.01
C THR A 82 -26.93 -28.23 -1.52
N ASP A 83 -27.79 -27.57 -2.30
CA ASP A 83 -27.78 -27.59 -3.78
C ASP A 83 -26.91 -26.48 -4.41
N VAL A 84 -26.05 -25.90 -3.62
CA VAL A 84 -25.14 -24.78 -3.97
C VAL A 84 -23.68 -25.26 -3.95
N TYR A 85 -22.85 -24.68 -4.81
CA TYR A 85 -21.41 -24.87 -4.76
C TYR A 85 -20.73 -23.69 -4.05
N TYR A 86 -19.86 -23.98 -3.08
CA TYR A 86 -19.17 -22.97 -2.29
C TYR A 86 -17.71 -22.82 -2.69
N ILE A 87 -17.31 -21.61 -3.05
CA ILE A 87 -15.91 -21.20 -3.30
C ILE A 87 -15.43 -20.54 -2.01
N VAL A 88 -14.63 -21.22 -1.21
CA VAL A 88 -14.30 -20.79 0.15
C VAL A 88 -12.89 -20.22 0.23
N ASN A 89 -12.78 -18.91 0.49
CA ASN A 89 -11.52 -18.23 0.73
C ASN A 89 -11.16 -18.27 2.23
N LEU A 90 -10.12 -19.01 2.59
CA LEU A 90 -9.63 -19.20 3.97
C LEU A 90 -8.53 -18.19 4.38
N THR A 91 -8.26 -17.18 3.54
CA THR A 91 -7.11 -16.29 3.76
C THR A 91 -7.27 -15.37 4.97
N GLY A 92 -8.48 -14.91 5.23
CA GLY A 92 -8.79 -13.95 6.32
C GLY A 92 -9.01 -14.62 7.68
N GLY A 93 -9.22 -13.78 8.69
CA GLY A 93 -9.59 -14.19 10.04
C GLY A 93 -8.43 -14.78 10.87
N THR A 94 -8.80 -15.28 12.06
CA THR A 94 -7.88 -16.01 12.92
C THR A 94 -7.70 -17.45 12.42
N LYS A 95 -6.66 -18.14 12.88
CA LYS A 95 -6.45 -19.57 12.56
C LYS A 95 -7.66 -20.42 12.98
N ILE A 96 -8.28 -20.09 14.13
CA ILE A 96 -9.47 -20.79 14.63
C ILE A 96 -10.65 -20.55 13.69
N MET A 97 -10.87 -19.32 13.19
CA MET A 97 -11.90 -19.04 12.21
C MET A 97 -11.71 -19.85 10.92
N SER A 98 -10.48 -19.91 10.40
CA SER A 98 -10.18 -20.70 9.21
C SER A 98 -10.49 -22.18 9.40
N LEU A 99 -10.18 -22.74 10.57
CA LEU A 99 -10.53 -24.13 10.93
C LEU A 99 -12.05 -24.34 11.05
N ILE A 100 -12.77 -23.40 11.67
CA ILE A 100 -14.23 -23.46 11.81
C ILE A 100 -14.88 -23.48 10.42
N VAL A 101 -14.48 -22.55 9.56
CA VAL A 101 -15.04 -22.41 8.21
C VAL A 101 -14.68 -23.62 7.35
N TYR A 102 -13.43 -24.08 7.40
CA TYR A 102 -13.03 -25.30 6.69
C TYR A 102 -13.84 -26.52 7.15
N ASP A 103 -13.93 -26.75 8.45
CA ASP A 103 -14.60 -27.94 9.02
C ASP A 103 -16.12 -27.93 8.77
N PHE A 104 -16.73 -26.75 8.68
CA PHE A 104 -18.13 -26.59 8.31
C PHE A 104 -18.36 -26.86 6.82
N PHE A 105 -17.64 -26.13 5.96
CA PHE A 105 -17.90 -26.16 4.51
C PHE A 105 -17.42 -27.43 3.83
N ARG A 106 -16.43 -28.16 4.37
CA ARG A 106 -15.98 -29.46 3.81
C ARG A 106 -17.05 -30.55 3.81
N LYS A 107 -18.15 -30.35 4.57
CA LYS A 107 -19.31 -31.23 4.58
C LYS A 107 -20.34 -30.88 3.49
N LEU A 108 -20.10 -29.79 2.80
CA LEU A 108 -20.92 -29.28 1.70
C LEU A 108 -20.16 -29.40 0.38
N ASN A 109 -20.82 -29.16 -0.73
CA ASN A 109 -20.17 -29.12 -2.04
C ASN A 109 -19.30 -27.86 -2.17
N SER A 110 -17.99 -27.96 -1.91
CA SER A 110 -17.10 -26.81 -1.79
C SER A 110 -15.68 -27.06 -2.30
N SER A 111 -14.97 -25.98 -2.64
CA SER A 111 -13.51 -25.95 -2.85
C SER A 111 -12.90 -24.84 -2.00
N PHE A 112 -11.66 -25.04 -1.59
CA PHE A 112 -10.98 -24.17 -0.63
C PHE A 112 -9.76 -23.50 -1.26
N PHE A 113 -9.66 -22.19 -1.02
CA PHE A 113 -8.61 -21.35 -1.59
C PHE A 113 -7.89 -20.55 -0.51
N TYR A 114 -6.62 -20.23 -0.80
CA TYR A 114 -5.77 -19.45 0.07
C TYR A 114 -4.85 -18.53 -0.74
N ILE A 115 -4.65 -17.29 -0.28
CA ILE A 115 -3.68 -16.34 -0.82
C ILE A 115 -2.52 -16.21 0.17
N PRO A 116 -1.30 -16.67 -0.18
CA PRO A 116 -0.12 -16.48 0.66
C PRO A 116 0.23 -15.00 0.80
N ILE A 117 0.48 -14.54 2.02
CA ILE A 117 0.83 -13.15 2.31
C ILE A 117 2.09 -12.74 1.53
N GLY A 118 2.02 -11.59 0.86
CA GLY A 118 3.13 -11.02 0.11
C GLY A 118 3.45 -11.71 -1.21
N LYS A 119 2.61 -12.66 -1.65
CA LYS A 119 2.71 -13.30 -2.96
C LYS A 119 1.52 -12.89 -3.83
N ASN A 120 1.80 -12.67 -5.11
CA ASN A 120 0.77 -12.33 -6.09
C ASN A 120 0.17 -13.60 -6.72
N THR A 121 -0.22 -14.55 -5.85
CA THR A 121 -0.73 -15.86 -6.25
C THR A 121 -1.81 -16.32 -5.28
N TYR A 122 -2.70 -17.20 -5.74
CA TYR A 122 -3.62 -17.97 -4.89
C TYR A 122 -3.49 -19.47 -5.19
N CYS A 123 -3.91 -20.31 -4.27
CA CYS A 123 -3.91 -21.77 -4.47
C CYS A 123 -5.26 -22.38 -4.10
N ASN A 124 -5.65 -23.41 -4.83
CA ASN A 124 -6.60 -24.40 -4.36
C ASN A 124 -5.86 -25.33 -3.38
N ILE A 125 -6.34 -25.41 -2.14
CA ILE A 125 -5.62 -26.14 -1.08
C ILE A 125 -5.61 -27.65 -1.33
N GLU A 126 -6.66 -28.18 -1.96
CA GLU A 126 -6.81 -29.62 -2.19
C GLU A 126 -6.02 -30.09 -3.43
N GLU A 127 -5.90 -29.24 -4.43
CA GLU A 127 -5.17 -29.54 -5.67
C GLU A 127 -3.70 -29.15 -5.61
N GLU A 128 -3.29 -28.37 -4.60
CA GLU A 128 -1.95 -27.79 -4.43
C GLU A 128 -1.46 -26.94 -5.63
N ASN A 129 -2.39 -26.54 -6.50
CA ASN A 129 -2.09 -25.75 -7.68
C ASN A 129 -2.02 -24.25 -7.36
N MET A 130 -0.88 -23.63 -7.71
CA MET A 130 -0.67 -22.19 -7.56
C MET A 130 -1.06 -21.46 -8.85
N HIS A 131 -1.91 -20.45 -8.70
CA HIS A 131 -2.35 -19.57 -9.79
C HIS A 131 -1.89 -18.14 -9.56
N ALA A 132 -1.41 -17.47 -10.60
CA ALA A 132 -1.07 -16.05 -10.52
C ALA A 132 -2.35 -15.20 -10.45
N LEU A 133 -2.38 -14.22 -9.54
CA LEU A 133 -3.43 -13.21 -9.51
C LEU A 133 -3.26 -12.30 -10.74
N GLN A 134 -4.29 -12.20 -11.55
CA GLN A 134 -4.32 -11.34 -12.75
C GLN A 134 -4.84 -9.95 -12.41
N TYR A 135 -5.73 -9.88 -11.41
CA TYR A 135 -6.28 -8.60 -10.99
C TYR A 135 -5.22 -7.71 -10.35
N ARG A 136 -5.21 -6.43 -10.76
CA ARG A 136 -4.30 -5.41 -10.24
C ARG A 136 -5.12 -4.34 -9.54
N ILE A 137 -5.00 -4.28 -8.21
CA ILE A 137 -5.65 -3.27 -7.39
C ILE A 137 -5.08 -1.88 -7.67
N SER A 138 -5.95 -0.88 -7.81
CA SER A 138 -5.56 0.53 -7.94
C SER A 138 -5.30 1.18 -6.58
N LEU A 139 -4.68 2.37 -6.58
CA LEU A 139 -4.49 3.16 -5.35
C LEU A 139 -5.83 3.48 -4.67
N ARG A 140 -6.84 3.88 -5.45
CA ARG A 140 -8.16 4.22 -4.91
C ARG A 140 -8.79 3.02 -4.21
N GLU A 141 -8.86 1.87 -4.87
CA GLU A 141 -9.40 0.65 -4.27
C GLU A 141 -8.65 0.26 -3.00
N TYR A 142 -7.31 0.35 -3.03
CA TYR A 142 -6.49 0.03 -1.88
C TYR A 142 -6.83 0.91 -0.66
N PHE A 143 -6.85 2.23 -0.82
CA PHE A 143 -7.13 3.14 0.29
C PHE A 143 -8.58 3.01 0.79
N THR A 144 -9.56 2.84 -0.11
CA THR A 144 -10.96 2.64 0.26
C THR A 144 -11.16 1.37 1.11
N LEU A 145 -10.39 0.28 0.84
CA LEU A 145 -10.43 -0.93 1.68
C LEU A 145 -10.00 -0.68 3.14
N TYR A 146 -9.27 0.39 3.41
CA TYR A 146 -8.85 0.77 4.76
C TYR A 146 -9.66 1.95 5.34
N GLY A 147 -10.81 2.29 4.72
CA GLY A 147 -11.64 3.43 5.14
C GLY A 147 -10.94 4.77 4.95
N LEU A 148 -10.08 4.85 3.95
CA LEU A 148 -9.31 6.04 3.63
C LEU A 148 -9.67 6.56 2.24
N HIS A 149 -9.67 7.87 2.09
CA HIS A 149 -9.67 8.50 0.77
C HIS A 149 -8.46 9.42 0.63
N TYR A 150 -8.12 9.78 -0.58
CA TYR A 150 -7.01 10.68 -0.84
C TYR A 150 -7.35 11.69 -1.92
N GLU A 151 -6.74 12.84 -1.81
CA GLU A 151 -6.62 13.82 -2.87
C GLU A 151 -5.18 13.83 -3.35
N CYS A 152 -4.96 13.99 -4.63
CA CYS A 152 -3.63 14.11 -5.20
C CYS A 152 -3.62 15.18 -6.28
N ASP A 153 -2.47 15.82 -6.42
CA ASP A 153 -2.20 16.75 -7.52
C ASP A 153 -1.13 16.12 -8.42
N ASN A 154 -1.59 15.40 -9.46
CA ASN A 154 -0.68 14.79 -10.44
C ASN A 154 -0.28 15.78 -11.55
N VAL A 155 -0.55 17.08 -11.36
CA VAL A 155 -0.19 18.13 -12.32
C VAL A 155 1.29 18.47 -12.16
N LEU A 156 2.05 18.26 -13.22
CA LEU A 156 3.47 18.60 -13.22
C LEU A 156 3.67 20.12 -13.25
N LEU A 157 4.57 20.61 -12.42
CA LEU A 157 4.98 22.04 -12.42
C LEU A 157 5.77 22.40 -13.67
N LYS A 158 6.46 21.42 -14.26
CA LYS A 158 7.19 21.55 -15.54
C LYS A 158 6.90 20.36 -16.44
N GLU A 159 7.14 20.55 -17.74
CA GLU A 159 7.08 19.42 -18.68
C GLU A 159 8.01 18.28 -18.26
N ALA A 160 7.55 17.04 -18.42
CA ALA A 160 8.32 15.83 -18.06
C ALA A 160 9.76 15.84 -18.62
N LYS A 161 9.92 16.26 -19.87
CA LYS A 161 11.25 16.40 -20.52
C LYS A 161 12.17 17.35 -19.74
N THR A 162 11.63 18.47 -19.27
CA THR A 162 12.37 19.46 -18.49
C THR A 162 12.86 18.88 -17.17
N THR A 163 11.99 18.16 -16.46
CA THR A 163 12.31 17.51 -15.18
C THR A 163 13.37 16.41 -15.34
N PHE A 164 13.31 15.59 -16.40
CA PHE A 164 14.37 14.63 -16.70
C PHE A 164 15.70 15.30 -17.05
N GLN A 165 15.69 16.35 -17.87
CA GLN A 165 16.90 17.12 -18.20
C GLN A 165 17.49 17.80 -16.97
N PHE A 166 16.64 18.28 -16.06
CA PHE A 166 17.08 18.90 -14.81
C PHE A 166 17.78 17.87 -13.91
N PHE A 167 17.23 16.67 -13.75
CA PHE A 167 17.89 15.59 -13.02
C PHE A 167 19.25 15.23 -13.62
N GLU A 168 19.36 15.06 -14.94
CA GLU A 168 20.65 14.74 -15.60
C GLU A 168 21.68 15.86 -15.41
N LYS A 169 21.25 17.12 -15.39
CA LYS A 169 22.10 18.25 -15.06
C LYS A 169 22.62 18.16 -13.61
N GLN A 170 21.74 17.86 -12.65
CA GLN A 170 22.13 17.70 -11.24
C GLN A 170 23.07 16.50 -11.04
N LYS A 171 22.84 15.40 -11.73
CA LYS A 171 23.68 14.22 -11.72
C LYS A 171 25.10 14.54 -12.20
N LYS A 172 25.26 15.28 -13.32
CA LYS A 172 26.57 15.76 -13.82
C LYS A 172 27.29 16.65 -12.79
N ARG A 173 26.55 17.40 -12.00
CA ARG A 173 27.06 18.27 -10.92
C ARG A 173 27.22 17.52 -9.59
N LYS A 174 27.11 16.18 -9.59
CA LYS A 174 27.20 15.31 -8.40
C LYS A 174 26.22 15.73 -7.29
N PHE A 175 25.03 16.24 -7.70
CA PHE A 175 23.98 16.71 -6.81
C PHE A 175 24.39 17.85 -5.85
N TYR A 176 25.18 18.77 -6.36
CA TYR A 176 25.52 20.00 -5.63
C TYR A 176 24.41 21.05 -5.84
N LEU A 177 23.55 21.19 -4.82
CA LEU A 177 22.26 21.91 -4.93
C LEU A 177 22.31 23.39 -4.49
N SER A 178 23.47 23.96 -4.17
CA SER A 178 23.56 25.35 -3.67
C SER A 178 22.99 26.39 -4.63
N ASP A 179 23.12 26.16 -5.95
CA ASP A 179 22.61 27.10 -6.95
C ASP A 179 21.09 26.98 -7.13
N GLU A 180 20.51 25.82 -6.92
CA GLU A 180 19.07 25.59 -6.99
C GLU A 180 18.35 26.28 -5.81
N ILE A 181 18.93 26.24 -4.62
CA ILE A 181 18.45 26.99 -3.47
C ILE A 181 18.48 28.50 -3.77
N LYS A 182 19.55 29.02 -4.38
CA LYS A 182 19.59 30.41 -4.81
C LYS A 182 18.52 30.74 -5.84
N LYS A 183 18.29 29.84 -6.81
CA LYS A 183 17.23 30.00 -7.82
C LYS A 183 15.83 30.02 -7.22
N SER A 184 15.58 29.18 -6.22
CA SER A 184 14.31 29.19 -5.49
C SER A 184 14.06 30.58 -4.84
N HIS A 185 15.07 31.20 -4.25
CA HIS A 185 14.97 32.52 -3.66
C HIS A 185 14.84 33.66 -4.70
N GLN A 186 15.32 33.46 -5.92
CA GLN A 186 15.31 34.43 -7.02
C GLN A 186 14.16 34.18 -8.02
N ALA A 187 13.34 33.15 -7.79
CA ALA A 187 12.27 32.78 -8.71
C ALA A 187 11.17 33.83 -8.70
N GLU A 188 10.73 34.24 -9.90
CA GLU A 188 9.70 35.26 -10.08
C GLU A 188 8.28 34.70 -9.85
N THR A 189 8.09 33.40 -10.15
CA THR A 189 6.78 32.75 -10.01
C THR A 189 6.73 31.82 -8.80
N ALA A 190 5.56 31.67 -8.20
CA ALA A 190 5.33 30.71 -7.10
C ALA A 190 5.64 29.27 -7.54
N THR A 191 5.29 28.93 -8.79
CA THR A 191 5.56 27.60 -9.40
C THR A 191 7.04 27.32 -9.48
N ASP A 192 7.84 28.26 -9.99
CA ASP A 192 9.30 28.09 -10.08
C ASP A 192 9.93 27.98 -8.69
N LYS A 193 9.42 28.78 -7.74
CA LYS A 193 9.90 28.74 -6.35
C LYS A 193 9.71 27.35 -5.75
N LYS A 194 8.53 26.77 -5.86
CA LYS A 194 8.22 25.41 -5.40
C LYS A 194 9.08 24.38 -6.10
N TYR A 195 9.12 24.42 -7.43
CA TYR A 195 9.90 23.50 -8.24
C TYR A 195 11.35 23.46 -7.79
N TYR A 196 12.05 24.59 -7.73
CA TYR A 196 13.48 24.63 -7.34
C TYR A 196 13.70 24.41 -5.83
N ALA A 197 12.66 24.52 -4.98
CA ALA A 197 12.76 24.22 -3.56
C ALA A 197 12.88 22.71 -3.29
N GLY A 198 12.34 21.86 -4.18
CA GLY A 198 12.42 20.40 -3.99
C GLY A 198 11.39 19.60 -4.76
N GLU A 199 10.23 20.17 -5.11
CA GLU A 199 9.13 19.46 -5.76
C GLU A 199 9.51 18.84 -7.12
N TRP A 200 10.53 19.38 -7.81
CA TRP A 200 11.09 18.76 -9.02
C TRP A 200 11.57 17.31 -8.80
N PHE A 201 11.98 16.97 -7.57
CA PHE A 201 12.47 15.64 -7.26
C PHE A 201 11.33 14.65 -7.03
N GLU A 202 10.21 15.10 -6.51
CA GLU A 202 8.95 14.33 -6.41
C GLU A 202 8.42 14.05 -7.82
N GLU A 203 8.34 15.09 -8.68
CA GLU A 203 7.97 14.93 -10.09
C GLU A 203 8.89 13.94 -10.83
N TYR A 204 10.20 14.08 -10.66
CA TYR A 204 11.16 13.15 -11.27
C TYR A 204 10.92 11.72 -10.80
N THR A 205 10.71 11.53 -9.49
CA THR A 205 10.46 10.22 -8.90
C THR A 205 9.17 9.61 -9.46
N TYR A 206 8.08 10.37 -9.47
CA TYR A 206 6.80 9.96 -10.07
C TYR A 206 6.96 9.54 -11.53
N LEU A 207 7.51 10.42 -12.36
CA LEU A 207 7.68 10.17 -13.81
C LEU A 207 8.57 8.96 -14.08
N ARG A 208 9.66 8.83 -13.32
CA ARG A 208 10.60 7.74 -13.47
C ARG A 208 9.98 6.40 -13.12
N ILE A 209 9.35 6.27 -11.97
CA ILE A 209 8.70 5.05 -11.51
C ILE A 209 7.59 4.64 -12.47
N LYS A 210 6.73 5.57 -12.85
CA LYS A 210 5.65 5.34 -13.81
C LYS A 210 6.17 4.73 -15.10
N LYS A 211 7.27 5.29 -15.63
CA LYS A 211 7.92 4.81 -16.85
C LYS A 211 8.62 3.46 -16.66
N GLU A 212 9.41 3.28 -15.61
CA GLU A 212 10.21 2.06 -15.38
C GLU A 212 9.34 0.83 -15.10
N LEU A 213 8.23 1.01 -14.37
CA LEU A 213 7.32 -0.07 -14.00
C LEU A 213 6.10 -0.15 -14.92
N ASN A 214 5.99 0.72 -15.93
CA ASN A 214 4.87 0.80 -16.87
C ASN A 214 3.51 0.86 -16.13
N LEU A 215 3.40 1.78 -15.15
CA LEU A 215 2.21 1.92 -14.32
C LEU A 215 1.09 2.67 -15.04
N ARG A 216 -0.17 2.24 -14.78
CA ARG A 216 -1.37 2.97 -15.22
C ARG A 216 -1.50 4.26 -14.40
N GLU A 217 -2.23 5.27 -14.91
CA GLU A 217 -2.51 6.52 -14.19
C GLU A 217 -3.11 6.29 -12.79
N GLN A 218 -4.01 5.32 -12.68
CA GLN A 218 -4.70 4.97 -11.43
C GLN A 218 -3.85 4.20 -10.42
N ASP A 219 -2.65 3.77 -10.82
CA ASP A 219 -1.77 2.95 -9.97
C ASP A 219 -0.68 3.79 -9.31
N ILE A 220 -0.53 5.06 -9.65
CA ILE A 220 0.50 5.95 -9.11
C ILE A 220 -0.04 7.36 -8.90
N ALA A 221 0.38 7.99 -7.81
CA ALA A 221 0.08 9.40 -7.53
C ALA A 221 1.24 10.09 -6.82
N MET A 222 1.32 11.42 -6.95
CA MET A 222 2.24 12.26 -6.20
C MET A 222 1.47 13.29 -5.36
N SER A 223 2.13 13.82 -4.32
CA SER A 223 1.57 14.80 -3.38
C SER A 223 0.21 14.37 -2.83
N LEU A 224 0.14 13.10 -2.34
CA LEU A 224 -1.10 12.54 -1.81
C LEU A 224 -1.38 13.08 -0.42
N LYS A 225 -2.54 13.70 -0.25
CA LYS A 225 -3.11 14.03 1.05
C LYS A 225 -4.13 12.98 1.41
N ILE A 226 -3.94 12.33 2.54
CA ILE A 226 -4.77 11.21 3.00
C ILE A 226 -5.71 11.71 4.07
N TYR A 227 -6.97 11.27 3.99
CA TYR A 227 -8.05 11.61 4.91
C TYR A 227 -8.70 10.34 5.41
N ARG A 228 -9.06 10.32 6.69
CA ARG A 228 -10.02 9.36 7.25
C ARG A 228 -11.43 9.85 6.98
N GLU A 229 -12.40 8.95 6.91
CA GLU A 229 -13.79 9.31 6.55
C GLU A 229 -14.37 10.46 7.37
N ASP A 230 -13.98 10.61 8.63
CA ASP A 230 -14.50 11.63 9.56
C ASP A 230 -13.58 12.86 9.73
N ALA A 231 -12.43 12.93 9.06
CA ALA A 231 -11.46 13.99 9.28
C ALA A 231 -11.63 15.15 8.29
N GLN A 232 -11.76 16.38 8.83
CA GLN A 232 -11.77 17.59 8.02
C GLN A 232 -10.36 18.04 7.56
N ASN A 233 -9.31 17.54 8.20
CA ASN A 233 -7.92 17.83 7.88
C ASN A 233 -7.20 16.59 7.41
N ASN A 234 -6.26 16.75 6.48
CA ASN A 234 -5.41 15.65 6.07
C ASN A 234 -4.51 15.20 7.23
N ASP A 235 -4.49 13.89 7.48
CA ASP A 235 -3.66 13.31 8.52
C ASP A 235 -2.18 13.29 8.13
N ASN A 236 -1.91 13.08 6.84
CA ASN A 236 -0.56 12.92 6.31
C ASN A 236 -0.48 13.25 4.83
N GLU A 237 0.70 13.67 4.40
CA GLU A 237 1.06 13.86 3.00
C GLU A 237 2.18 12.88 2.64
N ILE A 238 2.01 12.19 1.50
CA ILE A 238 2.97 11.25 0.91
C ILE A 238 3.45 11.83 -0.41
N ASP A 239 4.77 11.96 -0.57
CA ASP A 239 5.36 12.58 -1.75
C ASP A 239 5.05 11.77 -3.03
N VAL A 240 5.24 10.43 -3.01
CA VAL A 240 4.83 9.53 -4.11
C VAL A 240 4.31 8.21 -3.54
N ALA A 241 3.16 7.75 -4.04
CA ALA A 241 2.64 6.42 -3.75
C ALA A 241 2.27 5.67 -5.02
N PHE A 242 2.46 4.36 -5.05
CA PHE A 242 2.06 3.53 -6.19
C PHE A 242 1.75 2.09 -5.80
N MET A 243 0.91 1.46 -6.62
CA MET A 243 0.62 0.03 -6.56
C MET A 243 1.49 -0.73 -7.57
N TYR A 244 2.20 -1.74 -7.09
CA TYR A 244 2.96 -2.64 -7.96
C TYR A 244 2.89 -4.07 -7.40
N GLU A 245 2.48 -5.03 -8.23
CA GLU A 245 2.26 -6.43 -7.83
C GLU A 245 1.34 -6.56 -6.60
N ASN A 246 0.26 -5.78 -6.58
CA ASN A 246 -0.72 -5.73 -5.49
C ASN A 246 -0.15 -5.34 -4.11
N ALA A 247 1.02 -4.70 -4.07
CA ALA A 247 1.61 -4.11 -2.89
C ALA A 247 1.63 -2.59 -2.99
N LEU A 248 1.37 -1.90 -1.88
CA LEU A 248 1.49 -0.45 -1.80
C LEU A 248 2.94 -0.05 -1.53
N TYR A 249 3.48 0.78 -2.40
CA TYR A 249 4.75 1.46 -2.20
C TYR A 249 4.51 2.92 -1.84
N ILE A 250 5.19 3.40 -0.83
CA ILE A 250 5.17 4.81 -0.43
C ILE A 250 6.61 5.33 -0.38
N ILE A 251 6.81 6.51 -0.94
CA ILE A 251 8.12 7.13 -1.05
C ILE A 251 8.10 8.51 -0.45
N GLU A 252 9.03 8.77 0.45
CA GLU A 252 9.39 10.10 0.94
C GLU A 252 10.59 10.59 0.14
N CYS A 253 10.47 11.73 -0.53
CA CYS A 253 11.48 12.33 -1.40
C CYS A 253 12.23 13.45 -0.68
N LYS A 254 13.56 13.36 -0.57
CA LYS A 254 14.36 14.39 0.06
C LYS A 254 15.57 14.77 -0.78
N VAL A 255 15.57 15.99 -1.30
CA VAL A 255 16.71 16.53 -2.08
C VAL A 255 17.98 16.65 -1.25
N SER A 256 17.84 16.90 0.05
CA SER A 256 18.96 16.99 1.00
C SER A 256 18.59 16.39 2.34
N MET A 257 19.54 15.69 2.95
CA MET A 257 19.42 15.17 4.32
C MET A 257 20.03 16.11 5.37
N ASN A 258 20.57 17.24 4.95
CA ASN A 258 21.04 18.27 5.87
C ASN A 258 19.86 19.14 6.27
N GLY A 259 19.40 19.04 7.51
CA GLY A 259 18.39 19.95 8.03
C GLY A 259 18.91 21.39 7.95
N PHE A 260 18.33 22.20 7.07
CA PHE A 260 18.57 23.64 7.06
C PHE A 260 17.87 24.25 8.27
N SER A 261 18.61 24.56 9.31
CA SER A 261 18.18 25.48 10.34
C SER A 261 18.48 26.91 9.87
N MET A 262 17.45 27.73 9.73
CA MET A 262 17.64 29.19 9.51
C MET A 262 18.42 29.86 10.64
N LEU A 263 18.67 29.17 11.76
CA LEU A 263 19.35 29.67 12.96
C LEU A 263 20.79 29.16 13.12
N GLY A 264 21.39 28.58 12.07
CA GLY A 264 22.80 28.15 12.11
C GLY A 264 23.11 26.88 12.93
N TYR A 265 22.12 26.31 13.60
CA TYR A 265 22.26 25.04 14.34
C TYR A 265 21.63 23.91 13.52
N GLY A 266 22.36 23.43 12.50
CA GLY A 266 21.91 22.31 11.68
C GLY A 266 21.88 21.00 12.46
N LYS A 267 20.78 20.22 12.33
CA LYS A 267 20.76 18.83 12.80
C LYS A 267 21.81 18.02 12.04
N LYS A 268 22.42 17.05 12.71
CA LYS A 268 23.31 16.11 12.03
C LYS A 268 22.51 15.34 10.97
N PRO A 269 23.07 15.04 9.77
CA PRO A 269 22.36 14.31 8.70
C PRO A 269 21.69 13.03 9.19
N GLN A 270 22.32 12.30 10.10
CA GLN A 270 21.75 11.09 10.69
C GLN A 270 20.43 11.35 11.46
N GLN A 271 20.36 12.40 12.27
CA GLN A 271 19.14 12.75 13.03
C GLN A 271 17.98 13.09 12.10
N THR A 272 18.27 13.80 11.02
CA THR A 272 17.26 14.14 10.01
C THR A 272 16.71 12.89 9.32
N ILE A 273 17.57 11.93 8.95
CA ILE A 273 17.16 10.66 8.35
C ILE A 273 16.27 9.87 9.33
N GLU A 274 16.66 9.79 10.60
CA GLU A 274 15.91 9.09 11.64
C GLU A 274 14.49 9.67 11.81
N GLU A 275 14.33 10.98 11.77
CA GLU A 275 13.02 11.64 11.83
C GLU A 275 12.12 11.22 10.64
N PHE A 276 12.67 11.17 9.43
CA PHE A 276 11.94 10.71 8.25
C PHE A 276 11.55 9.24 8.34
N LEU A 277 12.44 8.38 8.89
CA LEU A 277 12.12 6.97 9.11
C LEU A 277 10.94 6.81 10.08
N TYR A 278 10.92 7.57 11.18
CA TYR A 278 9.80 7.50 12.14
C TYR A 278 8.50 8.03 11.55
N LYS A 279 8.52 9.16 10.82
CA LYS A 279 7.36 9.69 10.11
C LYS A 279 6.78 8.63 9.16
N LEU A 280 7.64 8.09 8.29
CA LEU A 280 7.24 7.13 7.28
C LEU A 280 6.71 5.83 7.89
N ALA A 281 7.33 5.34 8.98
CA ALA A 281 6.85 4.18 9.70
C ALA A 281 5.49 4.42 10.38
N ALA A 282 5.26 5.61 10.94
CA ALA A 282 3.99 5.97 11.54
C ALA A 282 2.86 5.97 10.49
N ILE A 283 3.10 6.59 9.33
CA ILE A 283 2.16 6.63 8.22
C ILE A 283 1.86 5.21 7.71
N SER A 284 2.88 4.35 7.59
CA SER A 284 2.73 2.99 7.04
C SER A 284 1.85 2.07 7.87
N LYS A 285 1.71 2.30 9.18
CA LYS A 285 0.94 1.43 10.09
C LYS A 285 -0.54 1.33 9.73
N ASP A 286 -1.10 2.38 9.17
CA ASP A 286 -2.53 2.47 8.87
C ASP A 286 -2.90 1.82 7.53
N PHE A 287 -1.90 1.40 6.74
CA PHE A 287 -2.11 0.93 5.37
C PHE A 287 -2.02 -0.59 5.20
N GLY A 288 -2.07 -1.36 6.30
CA GLY A 288 -2.09 -2.83 6.24
C GLY A 288 -0.70 -3.48 6.21
N LEU A 289 -0.67 -4.80 5.90
CA LEU A 289 0.55 -5.63 6.06
C LEU A 289 1.55 -5.53 4.89
N ILE A 290 1.08 -5.17 3.70
CA ILE A 290 1.92 -5.23 2.48
C ILE A 290 2.20 -3.81 2.01
N VAL A 291 2.76 -3.01 2.91
CA VAL A 291 3.29 -1.68 2.60
C VAL A 291 4.79 -1.75 2.46
N ARG A 292 5.32 -1.09 1.44
CA ARG A 292 6.75 -1.04 1.14
C ARG A 292 7.23 0.41 1.16
N PRO A 293 7.60 0.94 2.33
CA PRO A 293 8.07 2.31 2.47
C PRO A 293 9.53 2.45 2.07
N TYR A 294 9.83 3.51 1.30
CA TYR A 294 11.15 3.89 0.83
C TYR A 294 11.43 5.37 1.11
N ILE A 295 12.69 5.70 1.28
CA ILE A 295 13.16 7.09 1.21
C ILE A 295 14.00 7.23 -0.05
N PHE A 296 13.70 8.21 -0.88
CA PHE A 296 14.54 8.61 -2.00
C PHE A 296 15.28 9.89 -1.64
N THR A 297 16.59 9.91 -1.87
CA THR A 297 17.40 11.09 -1.58
C THR A 297 18.52 11.28 -2.59
N LEU A 298 18.89 12.52 -2.85
CA LEU A 298 20.07 12.83 -3.66
C LEU A 298 21.35 12.79 -2.84
N HIS A 299 21.24 12.76 -1.50
CA HIS A 299 22.39 12.63 -0.61
C HIS A 299 23.03 11.25 -0.77
N LYS A 300 24.37 11.20 -0.84
CA LYS A 300 25.11 9.94 -0.95
C LYS A 300 25.32 9.33 0.43
N MET A 301 24.69 8.19 0.67
CA MET A 301 24.71 7.50 1.97
C MET A 301 26.12 7.04 2.38
N GLU A 302 27.00 6.74 1.41
CA GLU A 302 28.41 6.39 1.67
C GLU A 302 29.23 7.48 2.38
N LYS A 303 28.72 8.72 2.42
CA LYS A 303 29.34 9.84 3.12
C LYS A 303 28.97 9.97 4.61
N LEU A 304 28.12 9.07 5.11
CA LEU A 304 27.82 9.03 6.54
C LEU A 304 29.03 8.49 7.33
N PRO A 305 29.26 8.97 8.56
CA PRO A 305 30.30 8.46 9.42
C PRO A 305 30.22 6.94 9.63
N ASP A 306 31.36 6.28 9.78
CA ASP A 306 31.42 4.85 10.07
C ASP A 306 30.61 4.49 11.32
N GLY A 307 29.84 3.40 11.24
CA GLY A 307 28.92 2.97 12.28
C GLY A 307 27.51 3.57 12.19
N SER A 308 27.34 4.78 11.65
CA SER A 308 26.03 5.41 11.46
C SER A 308 25.16 4.63 10.48
N LEU A 309 25.76 4.11 9.43
CA LEU A 309 25.04 3.33 8.41
C LEU A 309 24.49 2.03 8.98
N LYS A 310 25.26 1.29 9.79
CA LYS A 310 24.81 0.04 10.45
C LYS A 310 23.66 0.30 11.44
N SER A 311 23.77 1.37 12.24
CA SER A 311 22.69 1.78 13.15
C SER A 311 21.43 2.11 12.41
N LEU A 312 21.52 2.86 11.30
CA LEU A 312 20.42 3.25 10.44
C LEU A 312 19.74 2.03 9.82
N GLN A 313 20.52 1.07 9.28
CA GLN A 313 19.99 -0.17 8.71
C GLN A 313 19.19 -1.00 9.73
N LYS A 314 19.72 -1.16 10.97
CA LYS A 314 18.99 -1.83 12.05
C LYS A 314 17.66 -1.12 12.37
N ARG A 315 17.66 0.21 12.41
CA ARG A 315 16.46 1.00 12.67
C ARG A 315 15.43 0.87 11.54
N MET A 316 15.87 0.92 10.30
CA MET A 316 15.02 0.66 9.13
C MET A 316 14.34 -0.70 9.24
N GLN A 317 15.09 -1.74 9.59
CA GLN A 317 14.55 -3.09 9.74
C GLN A 317 13.47 -3.15 10.85
N ILE A 318 13.71 -2.52 12.01
CA ILE A 318 12.74 -2.43 13.12
C ILE A 318 11.47 -1.68 12.69
N LEU A 319 11.62 -0.61 11.92
CA LEU A 319 10.54 0.26 11.48
C LEU A 319 9.83 -0.24 10.21
N GLY A 320 10.26 -1.34 9.63
CA GLY A 320 9.67 -1.91 8.41
C GLY A 320 10.00 -1.11 7.12
N ILE A 321 10.95 -0.18 7.17
CA ILE A 321 11.39 0.59 6.00
C ILE A 321 12.23 -0.31 5.10
N ARG A 322 11.87 -0.38 3.82
CA ARG A 322 12.52 -1.29 2.86
C ARG A 322 13.92 -0.88 2.51
N ASN A 323 14.10 0.36 2.07
CA ASN A 323 15.41 0.86 1.69
C ASN A 323 15.45 2.40 1.63
N ILE A 324 16.66 2.94 1.59
CA ILE A 324 16.95 4.32 1.21
C ILE A 324 17.65 4.26 -0.15
N ILE A 325 17.01 4.81 -1.17
CA ILE A 325 17.55 4.91 -2.52
C ILE A 325 18.28 6.24 -2.64
N ASP A 326 19.58 6.21 -2.69
CA ASP A 326 20.42 7.39 -2.71
C ASP A 326 20.77 7.89 -4.12
N GLY A 327 21.42 9.06 -4.23
CA GLY A 327 21.81 9.66 -5.50
C GLY A 327 22.69 8.78 -6.38
N LYS A 328 23.45 7.83 -5.79
CA LYS A 328 24.25 6.85 -6.54
C LYS A 328 23.36 5.80 -7.18
N GLN A 329 22.39 5.26 -6.43
CA GLN A 329 21.42 4.28 -6.91
C GLN A 329 20.46 4.91 -7.93
N LEU A 330 19.97 6.14 -7.68
CA LEU A 330 19.17 6.92 -8.61
C LEU A 330 19.88 7.22 -9.94
N SER A 331 21.19 7.22 -9.95
CA SER A 331 22.00 7.43 -11.17
C SER A 331 22.13 6.18 -12.02
N LYS A 332 21.71 5.00 -11.55
CA LYS A 332 21.66 3.76 -12.32
C LYS A 332 20.55 3.80 -13.38
N GLN A 333 20.65 2.93 -14.36
CA GLN A 333 19.66 2.85 -15.44
C GLN A 333 18.29 2.35 -14.93
N LYS A 334 18.27 1.49 -13.91
CA LYS A 334 17.05 0.92 -13.31
C LYS A 334 17.12 1.00 -11.79
N ILE A 335 15.99 1.28 -11.15
CA ILE A 335 15.83 1.21 -9.70
C ILE A 335 15.43 -0.22 -9.32
N GLU A 336 16.09 -0.77 -8.33
CA GLU A 336 15.78 -2.07 -7.73
C GLU A 336 14.92 -1.85 -6.47
N PHE A 337 13.67 -2.35 -6.48
CA PHE A 337 12.69 -2.26 -5.39
C PHE A 337 12.69 -3.50 -4.51
#